data_7a2d2d3c47c0546b70dae8efb928533e
#
_entry.id   7a2d2d3c47c0546b70dae8efb928533e
#
_cell.length_a   1.000
_cell.length_b   1.000
_cell.length_c   1.000
_cell.angle_alpha   90.00
_cell.angle_beta   90.00
_cell.angle_gamma   90.00
#
_symmetry.space_group_name_H-M   'P 1'
#
loop_
_entity.id
_entity.type
_entity.pdbx_description
1 polymer ?
#
loop_
_entity_poly.entity_id
_entity_poly.type
_entity_poly.pdbx_seq_one_letter_code
_entity_poly.pdbx_strand_id
1 'polypeptide(L)'
;MQSQNHPLEPFFQQVVRNSYEGKLGLHDPDVTGYVAHLLCEFSETDKLYQVRDPEGHPIEELEAMIMAADPVNGTAPSFDAERAMRKYIGDYALFVGGMYPEANVPGTRRRVPHPSLSELIHAGKESYFIVSQFNMFEYEKEAPLFARLSDGFERCILGLSLVREELRKRKALPAPELN
;
A
#
# COMPACT_ATOMS: atom_id res chain seq x y z
N MET A 1 -7.30 -8.00 21.09
CA MET A 1 -6.03 -7.27 20.87
C MET A 1 -6.37 -5.83 20.54
N GLN A 2 -5.94 -4.93 21.37
CA GLN A 2 -6.15 -3.49 21.13
C GLN A 2 -5.32 -3.10 19.91
N SER A 3 -6.00 -2.68 18.83
CA SER A 3 -5.37 -1.92 17.77
C SER A 3 -4.77 -0.68 18.43
N GLN A 4 -3.46 -0.62 18.51
CA GLN A 4 -2.80 0.62 18.90
C GLN A 4 -3.15 1.63 17.82
N ASN A 5 -4.09 2.52 18.11
CA ASN A 5 -4.44 3.61 17.19
C ASN A 5 -3.18 4.43 16.94
N HIS A 6 -2.66 4.35 15.73
CA HIS A 6 -1.54 5.18 15.30
C HIS A 6 -1.93 6.65 15.45
N PRO A 7 -1.07 7.53 16.04
CA PRO A 7 -1.42 8.91 16.31
C PRO A 7 -1.90 9.70 15.08
N LEU A 8 -1.43 9.31 13.89
CA LEU A 8 -1.79 9.94 12.61
C LEU A 8 -3.02 9.32 11.93
N GLU A 9 -3.57 8.23 12.48
CA GLU A 9 -4.69 7.51 11.84
C GLU A 9 -5.93 8.38 11.65
N PRO A 10 -6.42 9.16 12.65
CA PRO A 10 -7.56 10.04 12.45
C PRO A 10 -7.33 11.08 11.35
N PHE A 11 -6.10 11.60 11.26
CA PHE A 11 -5.71 12.56 10.23
C PHE A 11 -5.76 11.94 8.84
N PHE A 12 -5.15 10.78 8.64
CA PHE A 12 -5.17 10.09 7.36
C PHE A 12 -6.57 9.62 6.98
N GLN A 13 -7.37 9.16 7.94
CA GLN A 13 -8.78 8.81 7.69
C GLN A 13 -9.56 9.99 7.11
N GLN A 14 -9.37 11.18 7.65
CA GLN A 14 -10.05 12.38 7.17
C GLN A 14 -9.58 12.78 5.76
N VAL A 15 -8.26 12.81 5.53
CA VAL A 15 -7.70 13.18 4.22
C VAL A 15 -8.09 12.19 3.14
N VAL A 16 -8.04 10.90 3.43
CA VAL A 16 -8.45 9.83 2.50
C VAL A 16 -9.94 9.95 2.18
N ARG A 17 -10.78 10.10 3.20
CA ARG A 17 -12.22 10.25 3.00
C ARG A 17 -12.54 11.46 2.13
N ASN A 18 -11.93 12.61 2.37
CA ASN A 18 -12.14 13.81 1.58
C ASN A 18 -11.75 13.61 0.11
N SER A 19 -10.67 12.90 -0.14
CA SER A 19 -10.18 12.64 -1.50
C SER A 19 -11.00 11.56 -2.21
N TYR A 20 -11.24 10.44 -1.56
CA TYR A 20 -11.94 9.30 -2.17
C TYR A 20 -13.45 9.53 -2.29
N GLU A 21 -14.12 9.90 -1.21
CA GLU A 21 -15.56 10.16 -1.23
C GLU A 21 -15.90 11.51 -1.85
N GLY A 22 -15.20 12.58 -1.39
CA GLY A 22 -15.52 13.94 -1.79
C GLY A 22 -15.13 14.29 -3.22
N LYS A 23 -13.99 13.83 -3.71
CA LYS A 23 -13.48 14.16 -5.05
C LYS A 23 -13.69 13.06 -6.08
N LEU A 24 -13.53 11.80 -5.71
CA LEU A 24 -13.72 10.66 -6.63
C LEU A 24 -15.11 10.04 -6.60
N GLY A 25 -15.92 10.33 -5.59
CA GLY A 25 -17.21 9.69 -5.41
C GLY A 25 -17.10 8.18 -5.09
N LEU A 26 -15.98 7.74 -4.52
CA LEU A 26 -15.78 6.36 -4.13
C LEU A 26 -16.23 6.18 -2.68
N HIS A 27 -17.43 5.67 -2.50
CA HIS A 27 -18.08 5.44 -1.19
C HIS A 27 -17.95 3.98 -0.77
N ASP A 28 -16.75 3.59 -0.34
CA ASP A 28 -16.47 2.26 0.21
C ASP A 28 -15.67 2.42 1.51
N PRO A 29 -16.32 2.35 2.68
CA PRO A 29 -15.66 2.58 3.97
C PRO A 29 -14.54 1.58 4.26
N ASP A 30 -14.65 0.35 3.79
CA ASP A 30 -13.62 -0.68 3.99
C ASP A 30 -12.36 -0.34 3.20
N VAL A 31 -12.54 0.08 1.94
CA VAL A 31 -11.42 0.51 1.08
C VAL A 31 -10.77 1.78 1.63
N THR A 32 -11.55 2.80 1.97
CA THR A 32 -10.99 4.06 2.50
C THR A 32 -10.31 3.86 3.86
N GLY A 33 -10.87 3.03 4.71
CA GLY A 33 -10.26 2.65 5.99
C GLY A 33 -8.94 1.92 5.79
N TYR A 34 -8.90 0.98 4.86
CA TYR A 34 -7.68 0.23 4.52
C TYR A 34 -6.56 1.16 4.00
N VAL A 35 -6.90 2.05 3.08
CA VAL A 35 -5.92 3.01 2.51
C VAL A 35 -5.40 3.96 3.58
N ALA A 36 -6.25 4.45 4.47
CA ALA A 36 -5.81 5.31 5.58
C ALA A 36 -4.84 4.58 6.52
N HIS A 37 -5.12 3.31 6.83
CA HIS A 37 -4.23 2.48 7.63
C HIS A 37 -2.89 2.22 6.93
N LEU A 38 -2.93 1.94 5.62
CA LEU A 38 -1.74 1.78 4.78
C LEU A 38 -0.83 3.01 4.84
N LEU A 39 -1.40 4.21 4.76
CA LEU A 39 -0.64 5.45 4.87
C LEU A 39 0.02 5.60 6.25
N CYS A 40 -0.67 5.18 7.31
CA CYS A 40 -0.09 5.17 8.65
C CYS A 40 1.11 4.23 8.74
N GLU A 41 0.97 3.01 8.26
CA GLU A 41 2.03 2.01 8.31
C GLU A 41 3.26 2.44 7.50
N PHE A 42 3.06 2.92 6.28
CA PHE A 42 4.16 3.33 5.41
C PHE A 42 4.69 4.74 5.67
N SER A 43 4.11 5.49 6.59
CA SER A 43 4.72 6.72 7.12
C SER A 43 5.98 6.43 7.94
N GLU A 44 6.11 5.21 8.44
CA GLU A 44 7.31 4.70 9.11
C GLU A 44 8.21 4.01 8.09
N THR A 45 9.41 4.54 7.84
CA THR A 45 10.33 4.10 6.78
C THR A 45 10.75 2.64 6.90
N ASP A 46 10.87 2.12 8.10
CA ASP A 46 11.27 0.74 8.40
C ASP A 46 10.20 -0.29 7.99
N LYS A 47 8.96 0.12 7.77
CA LYS A 47 7.90 -0.77 7.28
C LYS A 47 7.82 -0.84 5.75
N LEU A 48 8.60 -0.05 5.03
CA LEU A 48 8.62 -0.03 3.57
C LEU A 48 9.25 -1.29 2.94
N TYR A 49 10.09 -2.02 3.68
CA TYR A 49 10.84 -3.16 3.12
C TYR A 49 10.70 -4.39 4.03
N GLN A 50 9.52 -5.00 4.00
CA GLN A 50 9.19 -6.15 4.85
C GLN A 50 9.58 -7.50 4.24
N VAL A 51 9.66 -7.59 2.91
CA VAL A 51 10.11 -8.81 2.25
C VAL A 51 11.62 -8.90 2.35
N ARG A 52 12.12 -10.06 2.80
CA ARG A 52 13.55 -10.29 2.99
C ARG A 52 14.00 -11.52 2.23
N ASP A 53 15.26 -11.50 1.81
CA ASP A 53 15.94 -12.64 1.23
C ASP A 53 16.27 -13.70 2.32
N PRO A 54 16.73 -14.90 1.94
CA PRO A 54 17.10 -15.94 2.92
C PRO A 54 18.21 -15.53 3.88
N GLU A 55 19.03 -14.55 3.51
CA GLU A 55 20.10 -13.98 4.34
C GLU A 55 19.62 -12.88 5.28
N GLY A 56 18.34 -12.49 5.19
CA GLY A 56 17.70 -11.50 6.04
C GLY A 56 17.82 -10.05 5.56
N HIS A 57 18.35 -9.81 4.35
CA HIS A 57 18.43 -8.47 3.78
C HIS A 57 17.08 -8.04 3.18
N PRO A 58 16.67 -6.77 3.32
CA PRO A 58 15.46 -6.30 2.69
C PRO A 58 15.55 -6.34 1.17
N ILE A 59 14.49 -6.83 0.54
CA ILE A 59 14.34 -6.82 -0.92
C ILE A 59 13.65 -5.51 -1.30
N GLU A 60 14.34 -4.68 -2.05
CA GLU A 60 13.88 -3.35 -2.45
C GLU A 60 13.35 -3.30 -3.88
N GLU A 61 13.67 -4.31 -4.68
CA GLU A 61 13.30 -4.40 -6.08
C GLU A 61 11.97 -5.14 -6.24
N LEU A 62 11.00 -4.52 -6.92
CA LEU A 62 9.63 -5.06 -7.07
C LEU A 62 9.62 -6.45 -7.70
N GLU A 63 10.38 -6.65 -8.77
CA GLU A 63 10.46 -7.94 -9.46
C GLU A 63 11.01 -9.04 -8.55
N ALA A 64 12.02 -8.72 -7.76
CA ALA A 64 12.59 -9.65 -6.78
C ALA A 64 11.60 -9.98 -5.65
N MET A 65 10.77 -9.02 -5.22
CA MET A 65 9.69 -9.26 -4.26
C MET A 65 8.67 -10.26 -4.81
N ILE A 66 8.26 -10.08 -6.06
CA ILE A 66 7.30 -10.95 -6.74
C ILE A 66 7.86 -12.37 -6.86
N MET A 67 9.13 -12.50 -7.24
CA MET A 67 9.80 -13.80 -7.32
C MET A 67 9.88 -14.49 -5.96
N ALA A 68 10.19 -13.76 -4.91
CA ALA A 68 10.27 -14.29 -3.55
C ALA A 68 8.92 -14.82 -3.05
N ALA A 69 7.83 -14.21 -3.46
CA ALA A 69 6.48 -14.59 -3.07
C ALA A 69 5.94 -15.83 -3.80
N ASP A 70 6.60 -16.30 -4.87
CA ASP A 70 6.18 -17.49 -5.62
C ASP A 70 6.32 -18.74 -4.72
N PRO A 71 5.23 -19.52 -4.50
CA PRO A 71 5.26 -20.67 -3.61
C PRO A 71 6.02 -21.89 -4.20
N VAL A 72 6.23 -21.89 -5.51
CA VAL A 72 6.90 -23.00 -6.22
C VAL A 72 8.38 -22.72 -6.46
N ASN A 73 8.69 -21.52 -6.95
CA ASN A 73 10.04 -21.13 -7.36
C ASN A 73 10.69 -20.11 -6.42
N GLY A 74 9.91 -19.52 -5.51
CA GLY A 74 10.37 -18.52 -4.57
C GLY A 74 10.77 -19.09 -3.21
N THR A 75 10.85 -18.19 -2.23
CA THR A 75 11.29 -18.49 -0.86
C THR A 75 10.14 -18.48 0.15
N ALA A 76 8.88 -18.33 -0.30
CA ALA A 76 7.73 -18.39 0.58
C ALA A 76 7.57 -19.80 1.17
N PRO A 77 7.74 -19.97 2.51
CA PRO A 77 7.79 -21.31 3.11
C PRO A 77 6.40 -21.94 3.32
N SER A 78 5.32 -21.19 3.13
CA SER A 78 3.95 -21.63 3.36
C SER A 78 2.94 -20.78 2.59
N PHE A 79 1.68 -21.23 2.52
CA PHE A 79 0.59 -20.44 1.95
C PHE A 79 0.35 -19.13 2.72
N ASP A 80 0.47 -19.17 4.05
CA ASP A 80 0.34 -17.96 4.87
C ASP A 80 1.45 -16.95 4.58
N ALA A 81 2.67 -17.41 4.37
CA ALA A 81 3.80 -16.57 3.98
C ALA A 81 3.61 -16.00 2.57
N GLU A 82 3.12 -16.79 1.61
CA GLU A 82 2.77 -16.32 0.27
C GLU A 82 1.73 -15.20 0.35
N ARG A 83 0.64 -15.42 1.08
CA ARG A 83 -0.40 -14.41 1.28
C ARG A 83 0.16 -13.12 1.88
N ALA A 84 0.97 -13.23 2.94
CA ALA A 84 1.57 -12.08 3.59
C ALA A 84 2.51 -11.30 2.65
N MET A 85 3.33 -11.99 1.87
CA MET A 85 4.20 -11.38 0.87
C MET A 85 3.40 -10.70 -0.24
N ARG A 86 2.35 -11.34 -0.76
CA ARG A 86 1.48 -10.77 -1.80
C ARG A 86 0.70 -9.56 -1.29
N LYS A 87 0.20 -9.63 -0.06
CA LYS A 87 -0.43 -8.46 0.57
C LYS A 87 0.55 -7.28 0.64
N TYR A 88 1.77 -7.52 1.09
CA TYR A 88 2.81 -6.50 1.16
C TYR A 88 3.15 -5.91 -0.22
N ILE A 89 3.28 -6.75 -1.26
CA ILE A 89 3.54 -6.28 -2.63
C ILE A 89 2.40 -5.40 -3.13
N GLY A 90 1.15 -5.79 -2.89
CA GLY A 90 -0.02 -4.96 -3.21
C GLY A 90 0.00 -3.62 -2.49
N ASP A 91 0.28 -3.63 -1.20
CA ASP A 91 0.39 -2.44 -0.35
C ASP A 91 1.52 -1.51 -0.82
N TYR A 92 2.69 -2.07 -1.09
CA TYR A 92 3.84 -1.35 -1.62
C TYR A 92 3.55 -0.71 -2.98
N ALA A 93 2.99 -1.49 -3.90
CA ALA A 93 2.65 -1.00 -5.25
C ALA A 93 1.60 0.11 -5.21
N LEU A 94 0.59 -0.01 -4.34
CA LEU A 94 -0.42 1.01 -4.16
C LEU A 94 0.17 2.30 -3.56
N PHE A 95 0.96 2.17 -2.51
CA PHE A 95 1.59 3.31 -1.85
C PHE A 95 2.57 4.04 -2.77
N VAL A 96 3.48 3.31 -3.40
CA VAL A 96 4.47 3.90 -4.31
C VAL A 96 3.78 4.49 -5.55
N GLY A 97 2.86 3.76 -6.17
CA GLY A 97 2.13 4.22 -7.34
C GLY A 97 1.29 5.48 -7.09
N GLY A 98 0.73 5.63 -5.89
CA GLY A 98 -0.06 6.79 -5.51
C GLY A 98 0.75 7.97 -4.99
N MET A 99 1.78 7.71 -4.19
CA MET A 99 2.53 8.73 -3.47
C MET A 99 3.86 9.10 -4.13
N TYR A 100 4.52 8.18 -4.83
CA TYR A 100 5.85 8.35 -5.43
C TYR A 100 5.94 7.78 -6.86
N PRO A 101 5.03 8.13 -7.78
CA PRO A 101 4.96 7.47 -9.09
C PRO A 101 6.19 7.71 -9.98
N GLU A 102 6.90 8.81 -9.76
CA GLU A 102 8.05 9.24 -10.59
C GLU A 102 9.29 9.61 -9.78
N ALA A 103 9.29 9.32 -8.47
CA ALA A 103 10.36 9.74 -7.57
C ALA A 103 10.92 8.55 -6.79
N ASN A 104 12.16 8.68 -6.35
CA ASN A 104 12.76 7.69 -5.46
C ASN A 104 11.99 7.58 -4.15
N VAL A 105 11.64 6.36 -3.78
CA VAL A 105 10.99 6.07 -2.50
C VAL A 105 11.99 6.32 -1.37
N PRO A 106 11.57 6.97 -0.27
CA PRO A 106 12.44 7.16 0.89
C PRO A 106 13.04 5.83 1.37
N GLY A 107 14.32 5.82 1.68
CA GLY A 107 15.02 4.64 2.18
C GLY A 107 15.51 3.66 1.11
N THR A 108 15.16 3.86 -0.17
CA THR A 108 15.66 3.03 -1.28
C THR A 108 17.09 3.42 -1.63
N ARG A 109 17.93 2.42 -1.88
CA ARG A 109 19.29 2.65 -2.40
C ARG A 109 19.24 3.25 -3.80
N ARG A 110 20.11 4.22 -4.08
CA ARG A 110 20.15 4.94 -5.37
C ARG A 110 20.30 4.08 -6.62
N ARG A 111 20.73 2.83 -6.47
CA ARG A 111 20.98 1.91 -7.58
C ARG A 111 19.78 1.01 -7.92
N VAL A 112 18.72 1.04 -7.11
CA VAL A 112 17.53 0.27 -7.39
C VAL A 112 16.67 1.03 -8.39
N PRO A 113 16.36 0.45 -9.57
CA PRO A 113 15.51 1.09 -10.55
C PRO A 113 14.12 1.34 -9.98
N HIS A 114 13.58 2.53 -10.21
CA HIS A 114 12.19 2.82 -9.86
C HIS A 114 11.26 2.14 -10.87
N PRO A 115 10.30 1.29 -10.43
CA PRO A 115 9.37 0.66 -11.35
C PRO A 115 8.46 1.70 -12.00
N SER A 116 8.03 1.45 -13.24
CA SER A 116 7.04 2.26 -13.91
C SER A 116 5.67 2.16 -13.23
N LEU A 117 4.82 3.17 -13.42
CA LEU A 117 3.45 3.11 -12.90
C LEU A 117 2.68 1.90 -13.43
N SER A 118 2.90 1.53 -14.69
CA SER A 118 2.29 0.33 -15.29
C SER A 118 2.72 -0.96 -14.59
N GLU A 119 3.99 -1.10 -14.25
CA GLU A 119 4.51 -2.25 -13.49
C GLU A 119 3.93 -2.30 -12.08
N LEU A 120 3.85 -1.16 -11.41
CA LEU A 120 3.23 -1.06 -10.08
C LEU A 120 1.74 -1.44 -10.12
N ILE A 121 0.98 -0.95 -11.08
CA ILE A 121 -0.43 -1.30 -11.24
C ILE A 121 -0.59 -2.79 -11.48
N HIS A 122 0.18 -3.35 -12.39
CA HIS A 122 0.10 -4.78 -12.71
C HIS A 122 0.43 -5.64 -11.48
N ALA A 123 1.55 -5.38 -10.83
CA ALA A 123 1.98 -6.10 -9.63
C ALA A 123 0.98 -5.97 -8.47
N GLY A 124 0.44 -4.77 -8.26
CA GLY A 124 -0.52 -4.50 -7.19
C GLY A 124 -1.84 -5.21 -7.40
N LYS A 125 -2.42 -5.11 -8.59
CA LYS A 125 -3.68 -5.80 -8.95
C LYS A 125 -3.54 -7.31 -8.83
N GLU A 126 -2.51 -7.88 -9.41
CA GLU A 126 -2.25 -9.32 -9.33
C GLU A 126 -2.06 -9.79 -7.89
N SER A 127 -1.29 -9.06 -7.11
CA SER A 127 -1.02 -9.42 -5.72
C SER A 127 -2.28 -9.36 -4.86
N TYR A 128 -3.08 -8.32 -4.95
CA TYR A 128 -4.36 -8.26 -4.23
C TYR A 128 -5.37 -9.29 -4.73
N PHE A 129 -5.38 -9.59 -6.03
CA PHE A 129 -6.18 -10.69 -6.56
C PHE A 129 -5.79 -12.03 -5.92
N ILE A 130 -4.50 -12.32 -5.86
CA ILE A 130 -4.00 -13.54 -5.20
C ILE A 130 -4.42 -13.57 -3.73
N VAL A 131 -4.26 -12.48 -2.99
CA VAL A 131 -4.71 -12.38 -1.58
C VAL A 131 -6.21 -12.66 -1.46
N SER A 132 -7.03 -12.18 -2.40
CA SER A 132 -8.48 -12.41 -2.39
C SER A 132 -8.88 -13.87 -2.59
N GLN A 133 -7.99 -14.70 -3.15
CA GLN A 133 -8.23 -16.13 -3.31
C GLN A 133 -8.03 -16.93 -2.01
N PHE A 134 -7.37 -16.35 -1.02
CA PHE A 134 -7.31 -16.87 0.35
C PHE A 134 -8.61 -16.50 1.08
N ASN A 135 -9.67 -17.27 0.84
CA ASN A 135 -11.03 -16.98 1.29
C ASN A 135 -11.59 -18.00 2.29
N MET A 136 -10.71 -18.67 3.01
CA MET A 136 -11.06 -19.68 4.01
C MET A 136 -10.52 -19.31 5.39
N PHE A 137 -11.14 -19.85 6.43
CA PHE A 137 -10.74 -19.67 7.83
C PHE A 137 -10.68 -18.18 8.22
N GLU A 138 -9.60 -17.76 8.85
CA GLU A 138 -9.38 -16.38 9.31
C GLU A 138 -9.36 -15.35 8.17
N TYR A 139 -9.09 -15.77 6.94
CA TYR A 139 -8.99 -14.88 5.77
C TYR A 139 -10.33 -14.63 5.05
N GLU A 140 -11.35 -15.41 5.37
CA GLU A 140 -12.66 -15.35 4.71
C GLU A 140 -13.28 -13.93 4.72
N LYS A 141 -13.14 -13.23 5.85
CA LYS A 141 -13.73 -11.90 6.03
C LYS A 141 -13.01 -10.81 5.24
N GLU A 142 -11.71 -10.95 5.06
CA GLU A 142 -10.89 -9.96 4.37
C GLU A 142 -10.84 -10.16 2.85
N ALA A 143 -11.04 -11.38 2.38
CA ALA A 143 -10.95 -11.71 0.96
C ALA A 143 -11.78 -10.80 0.03
N PRO A 144 -13.05 -10.46 0.35
CA PRO A 144 -13.83 -9.54 -0.48
C PRO A 144 -13.24 -8.12 -0.57
N LEU A 145 -12.59 -7.63 0.48
CA LEU A 145 -11.91 -6.34 0.46
C LEU A 145 -10.75 -6.35 -0.56
N PHE A 146 -9.92 -7.38 -0.54
CA PHE A 146 -8.80 -7.51 -1.48
C PHE A 146 -9.27 -7.69 -2.93
N ALA A 147 -10.39 -8.36 -3.16
CA ALA A 147 -11.00 -8.41 -4.48
C ALA A 147 -11.38 -7.01 -4.98
N ARG A 148 -12.00 -6.19 -4.13
CA ARG A 148 -12.37 -4.80 -4.49
C ARG A 148 -11.14 -3.91 -4.66
N LEU A 149 -10.10 -4.08 -3.85
CA LEU A 149 -8.83 -3.36 -4.00
C LEU A 149 -8.12 -3.73 -5.30
N SER A 150 -8.17 -4.99 -5.71
CA SER A 150 -7.65 -5.43 -7.01
C SER A 150 -8.42 -4.80 -8.17
N ASP A 151 -9.75 -4.93 -8.17
CA ASP A 151 -10.61 -4.42 -9.25
C ASP A 151 -10.53 -2.89 -9.39
N GLY A 152 -10.49 -2.17 -8.26
CA GLY A 152 -10.44 -0.71 -8.22
C GLY A 152 -9.03 -0.13 -8.03
N PHE A 153 -7.97 -0.87 -8.32
CA PHE A 153 -6.60 -0.49 -7.99
C PHE A 153 -6.21 0.87 -8.59
N GLU A 154 -6.50 1.10 -9.86
CA GLU A 154 -6.21 2.37 -10.55
C GLU A 154 -6.98 3.55 -9.92
N ARG A 155 -8.22 3.33 -9.51
CA ARG A 155 -8.99 4.36 -8.78
C ARG A 155 -8.39 4.65 -7.41
N CYS A 156 -7.88 3.63 -6.73
CA CYS A 156 -7.19 3.82 -5.46
C CYS A 156 -5.89 4.61 -5.64
N ILE A 157 -5.12 4.35 -6.69
CA ILE A 157 -3.94 5.15 -7.05
C ILE A 157 -4.32 6.60 -7.32
N LEU A 158 -5.38 6.83 -8.11
CA LEU A 158 -5.87 8.19 -8.37
C LEU A 158 -6.27 8.88 -7.07
N GLY A 159 -6.96 8.19 -6.18
CA GLY A 159 -7.32 8.71 -4.86
C GLY A 159 -6.10 9.12 -4.03
N LEU A 160 -5.05 8.28 -4.01
CA LEU A 160 -3.79 8.61 -3.33
C LEU A 160 -3.07 9.79 -3.97
N SER A 161 -3.15 9.97 -5.28
CA SER A 161 -2.59 11.16 -5.94
C SER A 161 -3.29 12.43 -5.47
N LEU A 162 -4.60 12.39 -5.24
CA LEU A 162 -5.36 13.50 -4.66
C LEU A 162 -4.99 13.73 -3.19
N VAL A 163 -4.79 12.68 -2.41
CA VAL A 163 -4.27 12.77 -1.04
C VAL A 163 -2.90 13.46 -1.04
N ARG A 164 -2.01 13.04 -1.92
CA ARG A 164 -0.68 13.64 -2.07
C ARG A 164 -0.75 15.15 -2.36
N GLU A 165 -1.62 15.56 -3.26
CA GLU A 165 -1.85 16.97 -3.58
C GLU A 165 -2.38 17.74 -2.38
N GLU A 166 -3.33 17.20 -1.65
CA GLU A 166 -3.86 17.81 -0.44
C GLU A 166 -2.77 17.99 0.63
N LEU A 167 -1.93 17.00 0.83
CA LEU A 167 -0.81 17.09 1.76
C LEU A 167 0.22 18.15 1.35
N ARG A 168 0.48 18.29 0.05
CA ARG A 168 1.36 19.34 -0.48
C ARG A 168 0.79 20.73 -0.24
N LYS A 169 -0.50 20.94 -0.45
CA LYS A 169 -1.18 22.22 -0.19
C LYS A 169 -1.11 22.59 1.28
N ARG A 170 -1.30 21.65 2.20
CA ARG A 170 -1.21 21.88 3.64
C ARG A 170 0.20 22.28 4.10
N LYS A 171 1.25 21.74 3.46
CA LYS A 171 2.64 22.15 3.72
C LYS A 171 2.96 23.55 3.19
N ALA A 172 2.28 23.99 2.11
CA ALA A 172 2.47 25.29 1.50
C ALA A 172 1.68 26.41 2.22
N LEU A 173 0.71 26.07 3.08
CA LEU A 173 0.00 27.04 3.92
C LEU A 173 0.88 27.42 5.10
N PRO A 174 1.08 28.74 5.36
CA PRO A 174 1.76 29.16 6.57
C PRO A 174 0.98 28.66 7.80
N ALA A 175 1.72 28.25 8.82
CA ALA A 175 1.12 27.87 10.10
C ALA A 175 0.17 28.98 10.57
N PRO A 176 -1.04 28.66 11.08
CA PRO A 176 -1.90 29.67 11.64
C PRO A 176 -1.14 30.37 12.77
N GLU A 177 -0.99 31.68 12.65
CA GLU A 177 -0.46 32.51 13.75
C GLU A 177 -1.40 32.34 14.94
N LEU A 178 -0.93 31.64 15.96
CA LEU A 178 -1.61 31.58 17.25
C LEU A 178 -1.46 32.94 17.91
N ASN A 179 -2.51 33.76 17.78
CA ASN A 179 -2.69 34.93 18.62
C ASN A 179 -3.25 34.53 19.98
#